data_167c5b51d2c54d0325e4d495884f082c
#
_entry.id   167c5b51d2c54d0325e4d495884f082c
#
_cell.length_a   1.000
_cell.length_b   1.000
_cell.length_c   1.000
_cell.angle_alpha   90.00
_cell.angle_beta   90.00
_cell.angle_gamma   90.00
#
_symmetry.space_group_name_H-M   'P 1'
#
loop_
_entity.id
_entity.type
_entity.pdbx_description
1 polymer ?
#
loop_
_entity_poly.entity_id
_entity_poly.type
_entity_poly.pdbx_seq_one_letter_code
_entity_poly.pdbx_strand_id
1 'polypeptide(L)'
;MSNKRCNEEYKRRIHKVQDYIEGHLDQTISIEELSIVAGFSKYHFSRIFQEMLQEPLAHYVNRIRMERAVFLLAHRADKNMTDIAYELGFTDSAVFSRAFKNYYGVSPREYRQEYSKNCKEIFLLSEYNKNTAEKEWAGNPFPVTGKITIETLKEKTMVYVRHTGTYETLAKEYANLIETLFVHAARQQLLVEGENWILAIYHDNPEFGQETQFRTSLGLTVPEGLSIQEDGVLGKVELEGGMYAVGHFQLQPEQYGDAWNYMYQEWLTNSGYVPRNSYPFEVYRNNPNDNEKHICEVDIYVPIEPILF
;
A
#
# COMPACT_ATOMS: atom_id res chain seq x y z
N MET A 1 -16.29 24.66 17.28
CA MET A 1 -16.78 23.65 16.30
C MET A 1 -16.38 23.97 14.85
N SER A 2 -16.30 25.23 14.42
CA SER A 2 -15.94 25.64 13.04
C SER A 2 -14.52 25.23 12.61
N ASN A 3 -13.49 25.44 13.46
CA ASN A 3 -12.08 25.18 13.10
C ASN A 3 -11.76 23.70 12.86
N LYS A 4 -12.37 22.78 13.63
CA LYS A 4 -12.12 21.34 13.48
C LYS A 4 -12.70 20.81 12.16
N ARG A 5 -13.90 21.24 11.78
CA ARG A 5 -14.52 20.87 10.50
C ARG A 5 -13.75 21.43 9.30
N CYS A 6 -13.21 22.63 9.40
CA CYS A 6 -12.40 23.23 8.35
C CYS A 6 -11.11 22.40 8.13
N ASN A 7 -10.42 22.00 9.19
CA ASN A 7 -9.21 21.20 9.11
C ASN A 7 -9.46 19.81 8.49
N GLU A 8 -10.56 19.15 8.84
CA GLU A 8 -10.94 17.84 8.26
C GLU A 8 -11.22 17.96 6.75
N GLU A 9 -11.88 19.03 6.31
CA GLU A 9 -12.12 19.29 4.89
C GLU A 9 -10.82 19.51 4.11
N TYR A 10 -9.84 20.24 4.69
CA TYR A 10 -8.52 20.40 4.07
C TYR A 10 -7.76 19.08 3.98
N LYS A 11 -7.77 18.27 5.02
CA LYS A 11 -7.16 16.92 5.00
C LYS A 11 -7.73 16.06 3.88
N ARG A 12 -9.05 15.99 3.79
CA ARG A 12 -9.74 15.23 2.74
C ARG A 12 -9.31 15.66 1.33
N ARG A 13 -9.24 16.97 1.08
CA ARG A 13 -8.82 17.50 -0.21
C ARG A 13 -7.38 17.16 -0.53
N ILE A 14 -6.50 17.19 0.46
CA ILE A 14 -5.11 16.77 0.29
C ILE A 14 -5.02 15.26 0.07
N HIS A 15 -5.81 14.42 0.75
CA HIS A 15 -5.87 12.99 0.47
C HIS A 15 -6.28 12.69 -0.97
N LYS A 16 -7.28 13.40 -1.53
CA LYS A 16 -7.64 13.28 -2.96
C LYS A 16 -6.46 13.59 -3.88
N VAL A 17 -5.66 14.60 -3.54
CA VAL A 17 -4.45 14.93 -4.30
C VAL A 17 -3.40 13.84 -4.21
N GLN A 18 -3.20 13.26 -3.03
CA GLN A 18 -2.27 12.14 -2.84
C GLN A 18 -2.68 10.93 -3.68
N ASP A 19 -3.97 10.54 -3.63
CA ASP A 19 -4.51 9.45 -4.44
C ASP A 19 -4.36 9.72 -5.93
N TYR A 20 -4.62 10.96 -6.36
CA TYR A 20 -4.43 11.36 -7.75
C TYR A 20 -2.97 11.26 -8.20
N ILE A 21 -2.02 11.74 -7.40
CA ILE A 21 -0.57 11.63 -7.69
C ILE A 21 -0.18 10.16 -7.85
N GLU A 22 -0.61 9.29 -6.94
CA GLU A 22 -0.28 7.86 -6.98
C GLU A 22 -0.81 7.15 -8.22
N GLY A 23 -2.02 7.51 -8.67
CA GLY A 23 -2.61 6.97 -9.89
C GLY A 23 -2.02 7.52 -11.20
N HIS A 24 -1.16 8.56 -11.14
CA HIS A 24 -0.64 9.26 -12.33
C HIS A 24 0.88 9.48 -12.29
N LEU A 25 1.62 8.58 -11.62
CA LEU A 25 3.09 8.72 -11.48
C LEU A 25 3.84 8.68 -12.81
N ASP A 26 3.28 8.02 -13.80
CA ASP A 26 3.80 7.88 -15.17
C ASP A 26 3.69 9.17 -16.00
N GLN A 27 2.94 10.16 -15.50
CA GLN A 27 2.62 11.39 -16.23
C GLN A 27 3.34 12.61 -15.64
N THR A 28 3.38 13.67 -16.41
CA THR A 28 3.79 14.99 -15.91
C THR A 28 2.62 15.60 -15.15
N ILE A 29 2.75 15.70 -13.84
CA ILE A 29 1.72 16.25 -12.96
C ILE A 29 1.95 17.75 -12.80
N SER A 30 0.95 18.58 -13.13
CA SER A 30 1.01 20.03 -13.01
C SER A 30 0.35 20.54 -11.72
N ILE A 31 0.82 21.70 -11.22
CA ILE A 31 0.22 22.37 -10.07
C ILE A 31 -1.23 22.79 -10.38
N GLU A 32 -1.49 23.21 -11.61
CA GLU A 32 -2.81 23.58 -12.09
C GLU A 32 -3.81 22.42 -11.95
N GLU A 33 -3.42 21.26 -12.41
CA GLU A 33 -4.22 20.04 -12.36
C GLU A 33 -4.50 19.61 -10.92
N LEU A 34 -3.48 19.55 -10.07
CA LEU A 34 -3.65 19.18 -8.66
C LEU A 34 -4.47 20.21 -7.86
N SER A 35 -4.38 21.49 -8.21
CA SER A 35 -5.21 22.52 -7.59
C SER A 35 -6.70 22.34 -7.91
N ILE A 36 -7.02 21.87 -9.12
CA ILE A 36 -8.39 21.50 -9.52
C ILE A 36 -8.87 20.29 -8.72
N VAL A 37 -8.06 19.23 -8.64
CA VAL A 37 -8.37 18.03 -7.84
C VAL A 37 -8.64 18.38 -6.37
N ALA A 38 -7.83 19.29 -5.80
CA ALA A 38 -7.99 19.76 -4.43
C ALA A 38 -9.19 20.70 -4.25
N GLY A 39 -9.72 21.29 -5.32
CA GLY A 39 -10.72 22.36 -5.25
C GLY A 39 -10.17 23.64 -4.59
N PHE A 40 -8.87 23.91 -4.76
CA PHE A 40 -8.21 25.15 -4.31
C PHE A 40 -7.81 26.03 -5.50
N SER A 41 -7.57 27.31 -5.27
CA SER A 41 -6.89 28.10 -6.29
C SER A 41 -5.41 27.72 -6.35
N LYS A 42 -4.80 27.78 -7.54
CA LYS A 42 -3.39 27.41 -7.71
C LYS A 42 -2.43 28.21 -6.81
N TYR A 43 -2.77 29.46 -6.47
CA TYR A 43 -1.97 30.31 -5.60
C TYR A 43 -1.93 29.85 -4.15
N HIS A 44 -2.99 29.20 -3.68
CA HIS A 44 -3.09 28.69 -2.32
C HIS A 44 -2.72 27.22 -2.20
N PHE A 45 -2.89 26.46 -3.27
CA PHE A 45 -2.72 25.00 -3.26
C PHE A 45 -1.34 24.58 -2.74
N SER A 46 -0.25 25.06 -3.35
CA SER A 46 1.11 24.66 -2.97
C SER A 46 1.42 24.95 -1.51
N ARG A 47 0.94 26.09 -1.00
CA ARG A 47 1.13 26.47 0.39
C ARG A 47 0.34 25.58 1.34
N ILE A 48 -0.93 25.32 1.02
CA ILE A 48 -1.80 24.44 1.81
C ILE A 48 -1.21 23.02 1.82
N PHE A 49 -0.79 22.51 0.65
CA PHE A 49 -0.18 21.20 0.52
C PHE A 49 1.06 21.08 1.42
N GLN A 50 1.98 22.03 1.31
CA GLN A 50 3.21 22.05 2.11
C GLN A 50 2.94 22.19 3.62
N GLU A 51 1.98 23.03 4.03
CA GLU A 51 1.60 23.18 5.44
C GLU A 51 0.95 21.90 6.01
N MET A 52 0.16 21.20 5.19
CA MET A 52 -0.54 19.99 5.61
C MET A 52 0.38 18.77 5.70
N LEU A 53 1.29 18.60 4.72
CA LEU A 53 2.17 17.44 4.64
C LEU A 53 3.60 17.71 5.13
N GLN A 54 3.92 18.96 5.51
CA GLN A 54 5.26 19.40 5.92
C GLN A 54 6.34 19.09 4.87
N GLU A 55 5.93 18.95 3.60
CA GLU A 55 6.78 18.58 2.47
C GLU A 55 6.35 19.35 1.21
N PRO A 56 7.29 19.97 0.45
CA PRO A 56 6.99 20.59 -0.83
C PRO A 56 6.45 19.56 -1.84
N LEU A 57 5.47 19.96 -2.67
CA LEU A 57 4.83 19.09 -3.66
C LEU A 57 5.83 18.34 -4.56
N ALA A 58 6.84 19.03 -5.09
CA ALA A 58 7.84 18.40 -5.96
C ALA A 58 8.66 17.31 -5.23
N HIS A 59 8.96 17.52 -3.95
CA HIS A 59 9.63 16.52 -3.12
C HIS A 59 8.71 15.33 -2.88
N TYR A 60 7.45 15.57 -2.53
CA TYR A 60 6.44 14.53 -2.35
C TYR A 60 6.32 13.63 -3.59
N VAL A 61 6.08 14.21 -4.76
CA VAL A 61 5.96 13.44 -6.02
C VAL A 61 7.23 12.63 -6.29
N ASN A 62 8.41 13.25 -6.11
CA ASN A 62 9.67 12.54 -6.31
C ASN A 62 9.86 11.40 -5.31
N ARG A 63 9.49 11.60 -4.03
CA ARG A 63 9.56 10.56 -3.01
C ARG A 63 8.69 9.36 -3.37
N ILE A 64 7.41 9.58 -3.72
CA ILE A 64 6.51 8.49 -4.13
C ILE A 64 7.05 7.75 -5.36
N ARG A 65 7.63 8.47 -6.35
CA ARG A 65 8.30 7.85 -7.49
C ARG A 65 9.49 6.99 -7.08
N MET A 66 10.29 7.44 -6.11
CA MET A 66 11.46 6.70 -5.62
C MET A 66 11.06 5.45 -4.83
N GLU A 67 10.06 5.55 -3.98
CA GLU A 67 9.49 4.40 -3.26
C GLU A 67 8.93 3.36 -4.24
N ARG A 68 8.21 3.80 -5.27
CA ARG A 68 7.73 2.93 -6.34
C ARG A 68 8.87 2.32 -7.16
N ALA A 69 9.94 3.09 -7.42
CA ALA A 69 11.12 2.60 -8.12
C ALA A 69 11.77 1.41 -7.41
N VAL A 70 11.91 1.49 -6.10
CA VAL A 70 12.45 0.40 -5.27
C VAL A 70 11.62 -0.87 -5.44
N PHE A 71 10.31 -0.77 -5.34
CA PHE A 71 9.41 -1.90 -5.55
C PHE A 71 9.60 -2.54 -6.95
N LEU A 72 9.64 -1.73 -8.01
CA LEU A 72 9.83 -2.22 -9.37
C LEU A 72 11.22 -2.84 -9.57
N LEU A 73 12.27 -2.25 -8.99
CA LEU A 73 13.63 -2.78 -9.07
C LEU A 73 13.78 -4.13 -8.36
N ALA A 74 13.07 -4.29 -7.24
CA ALA A 74 13.10 -5.51 -6.43
C ALA A 74 12.32 -6.66 -7.11
N HIS A 75 11.13 -6.39 -7.64
CA HIS A 75 10.17 -7.42 -8.00
C HIS A 75 9.92 -7.56 -9.52
N ARG A 76 10.36 -6.59 -10.33
CA ARG A 76 10.15 -6.60 -11.79
C ARG A 76 11.47 -6.77 -12.53
N ALA A 77 12.08 -7.95 -12.41
CA ALA A 77 13.32 -8.30 -13.12
C ALA A 77 13.13 -8.34 -14.64
N ASP A 78 11.90 -8.53 -15.12
CA ASP A 78 11.48 -8.48 -16.52
C ASP A 78 11.58 -7.07 -17.13
N LYS A 79 11.50 -6.00 -16.31
CA LYS A 79 11.60 -4.61 -16.79
C LYS A 79 13.04 -4.11 -16.81
N ASN A 80 13.43 -3.48 -17.89
CA ASN A 80 14.73 -2.78 -17.97
C ASN A 80 14.65 -1.40 -17.30
N MET A 81 15.80 -0.72 -17.14
CA MET A 81 15.86 0.58 -16.44
C MET A 81 15.11 1.69 -17.18
N THR A 82 14.99 1.57 -18.49
CA THR A 82 14.28 2.56 -19.33
C THR A 82 12.77 2.41 -19.14
N ASP A 83 12.28 1.18 -19.12
CA ASP A 83 10.86 0.89 -18.89
C ASP A 83 10.42 1.41 -17.53
N ILE A 84 11.22 1.16 -16.48
CA ILE A 84 10.95 1.66 -15.12
C ILE A 84 10.96 3.19 -15.09
N ALA A 85 11.93 3.82 -15.76
CA ALA A 85 12.00 5.27 -15.80
C ALA A 85 10.73 5.88 -16.41
N TYR A 86 10.24 5.34 -17.53
CA TYR A 86 9.04 5.83 -18.18
C TYR A 86 7.78 5.56 -17.36
N GLU A 87 7.66 4.38 -16.74
CA GLU A 87 6.54 4.05 -15.85
C GLU A 87 6.44 4.99 -14.64
N LEU A 88 7.57 5.58 -14.25
CA LEU A 88 7.64 6.55 -13.15
C LEU A 88 7.63 8.01 -13.64
N GLY A 89 7.29 8.25 -14.91
CA GLY A 89 7.18 9.59 -15.48
C GLY A 89 8.50 10.35 -15.64
N PHE A 90 9.64 9.65 -15.73
CA PHE A 90 10.93 10.25 -16.08
C PHE A 90 11.10 10.32 -17.60
N THR A 91 11.73 11.38 -18.09
CA THR A 91 11.99 11.59 -19.51
C THR A 91 12.96 10.60 -20.11
N ASP A 92 13.87 10.08 -19.30
CA ASP A 92 14.86 9.07 -19.70
C ASP A 92 15.46 8.35 -18.47
N SER A 93 16.12 7.23 -18.74
CA SER A 93 16.76 6.40 -17.70
C SER A 93 17.95 7.08 -16.99
N ALA A 94 18.59 8.07 -17.62
CA ALA A 94 19.72 8.78 -16.99
C ALA A 94 19.22 9.80 -15.96
N VAL A 95 18.11 10.48 -16.25
CA VAL A 95 17.44 11.37 -15.29
C VAL A 95 16.93 10.55 -14.09
N PHE A 96 16.26 9.44 -14.35
CA PHE A 96 15.84 8.50 -13.32
C PHE A 96 17.01 8.03 -12.45
N SER A 97 18.09 7.54 -13.07
CA SER A 97 19.25 7.00 -12.34
C SER A 97 19.93 8.04 -11.46
N ARG A 98 20.00 9.30 -11.91
CA ARG A 98 20.53 10.41 -11.09
C ARG A 98 19.60 10.71 -9.91
N ALA A 99 18.30 10.80 -10.15
CA ALA A 99 17.32 11.06 -9.10
C ALA A 99 17.34 9.94 -8.03
N PHE A 100 17.36 8.69 -8.45
CA PHE A 100 17.43 7.53 -7.57
C PHE A 100 18.72 7.51 -6.75
N LYS A 101 19.88 7.73 -7.40
CA LYS A 101 21.18 7.79 -6.72
C LYS A 101 21.26 8.95 -5.72
N ASN A 102 20.69 10.11 -6.06
CA ASN A 102 20.62 11.24 -5.12
C ASN A 102 19.75 10.93 -3.90
N TYR A 103 18.73 10.11 -4.06
CA TYR A 103 17.79 9.78 -2.98
C TYR A 103 18.32 8.64 -2.09
N TYR A 104 18.82 7.55 -2.68
CA TYR A 104 19.23 6.33 -1.95
C TYR A 104 20.76 6.15 -1.84
N GLY A 105 21.57 7.02 -2.45
CA GLY A 105 23.04 6.92 -2.42
C GLY A 105 23.65 5.90 -3.38
N VAL A 106 22.85 4.97 -3.91
CA VAL A 106 23.28 3.92 -4.87
C VAL A 106 22.52 4.04 -6.18
N SER A 107 23.08 3.52 -7.27
CA SER A 107 22.38 3.51 -8.56
C SER A 107 21.25 2.46 -8.58
N PRO A 108 20.20 2.62 -9.43
CA PRO A 108 19.15 1.63 -9.58
C PRO A 108 19.67 0.24 -9.94
N ARG A 109 20.74 0.19 -10.75
CA ARG A 109 21.37 -1.06 -11.17
C ARG A 109 22.10 -1.75 -10.02
N GLU A 110 22.86 -1.01 -9.23
CA GLU A 110 23.51 -1.52 -8.01
C GLU A 110 22.47 -2.02 -7.02
N TYR A 111 21.41 -1.24 -6.78
CA TYR A 111 20.32 -1.62 -5.91
C TYR A 111 19.67 -2.95 -6.34
N ARG A 112 19.30 -3.10 -7.62
CA ARG A 112 18.74 -4.35 -8.16
C ARG A 112 19.69 -5.54 -8.00
N GLN A 113 20.99 -5.34 -8.23
CA GLN A 113 21.98 -6.42 -8.08
C GLN A 113 22.15 -6.85 -6.62
N GLU A 114 22.17 -5.92 -5.70
CA GLU A 114 22.30 -6.18 -4.28
C GLU A 114 21.06 -6.91 -3.74
N TYR A 115 19.86 -6.42 -4.08
CA TYR A 115 18.60 -7.08 -3.73
C TYR A 115 18.55 -8.52 -4.29
N SER A 116 18.93 -8.72 -5.56
CA SER A 116 18.97 -10.05 -6.19
C SER A 116 20.01 -10.98 -5.55
N LYS A 117 21.14 -10.47 -5.04
CA LYS A 117 22.12 -11.27 -4.28
C LYS A 117 21.57 -11.67 -2.92
N ASN A 118 21.01 -10.73 -2.18
CA ASN A 118 20.42 -10.99 -0.87
C ASN A 118 19.29 -12.03 -0.96
N CYS A 119 18.41 -11.93 -1.98
CA CYS A 119 17.38 -12.93 -2.23
C CYS A 119 17.99 -14.31 -2.56
N LYS A 120 19.08 -14.38 -3.35
CA LYS A 120 19.75 -15.64 -3.66
C LYS A 120 20.44 -16.24 -2.44
N GLU A 121 21.06 -15.44 -1.60
CA GLU A 121 21.70 -15.90 -0.36
C GLU A 121 20.64 -16.44 0.61
N ILE A 122 19.51 -15.76 0.77
CA ILE A 122 18.38 -16.23 1.57
C ILE A 122 17.82 -17.54 0.98
N PHE A 123 17.67 -17.63 -0.34
CA PHE A 123 17.21 -18.85 -1.03
C PHE A 123 18.18 -20.01 -0.81
N LEU A 124 19.51 -19.80 -1.00
CA LEU A 124 20.52 -20.82 -0.77
C LEU A 124 20.58 -21.27 0.71
N LEU A 125 20.40 -20.32 1.64
CA LEU A 125 20.28 -20.65 3.06
C LEU A 125 19.00 -21.45 3.35
N SER A 126 17.87 -21.15 2.69
CA SER A 126 16.62 -21.91 2.85
C SER A 126 16.72 -23.31 2.27
N GLU A 127 17.39 -23.50 1.14
CA GLU A 127 17.66 -24.83 0.56
C GLU A 127 18.67 -25.62 1.40
N TYR A 128 19.72 -24.96 1.91
CA TYR A 128 20.69 -25.56 2.83
C TYR A 128 20.02 -26.03 4.12
N ASN A 129 19.07 -25.24 4.66
CA ASN A 129 18.32 -25.59 5.85
C ASN A 129 17.27 -26.68 5.65
N LYS A 130 16.73 -26.87 4.43
CA LYS A 130 15.86 -28.03 4.09
C LYS A 130 16.63 -29.35 4.14
N ASN A 131 17.94 -29.33 3.87
CA ASN A 131 18.80 -30.51 3.89
C ASN A 131 19.46 -30.79 5.27
N THR A 132 19.37 -29.86 6.20
CA THR A 132 19.83 -29.98 7.59
C THR A 132 18.63 -29.78 8.52
N ALA A 133 17.74 -30.76 8.53
CA ALA A 133 16.71 -30.86 9.57
C ALA A 133 17.40 -30.89 10.94
N GLU A 134 17.08 -29.91 11.79
CA GLU A 134 17.59 -29.67 13.14
C GLU A 134 18.69 -28.61 13.23
N LYS A 135 18.35 -27.34 13.00
CA LYS A 135 18.94 -26.22 13.77
C LYS A 135 17.97 -25.03 13.78
N GLU A 136 17.63 -24.66 15.01
CA GLU A 136 16.80 -23.56 15.43
C GLU A 136 17.06 -22.26 14.63
N TRP A 137 16.08 -21.85 13.86
CA TRP A 137 15.98 -20.49 13.38
C TRP A 137 15.65 -19.61 14.60
N ALA A 138 16.54 -18.68 14.95
CA ALA A 138 16.28 -17.65 15.97
C ALA A 138 15.40 -16.52 15.38
N GLY A 139 14.33 -16.88 14.67
CA GLY A 139 13.31 -15.99 14.15
C GLY A 139 11.97 -16.61 14.50
N ASN A 140 11.13 -15.86 15.16
CA ASN A 140 9.78 -16.08 15.62
C ASN A 140 9.35 -17.54 15.90
N PRO A 141 9.05 -17.92 17.16
CA PRO A 141 8.70 -19.29 17.54
C PRO A 141 7.38 -19.81 16.95
N PHE A 142 6.65 -18.99 16.19
CA PHE A 142 5.39 -19.37 15.57
C PHE A 142 5.51 -19.27 14.05
N PRO A 143 5.66 -20.40 13.33
CA PRO A 143 5.62 -20.39 11.88
C PRO A 143 4.24 -19.88 11.43
N VAL A 144 4.24 -18.83 10.61
CA VAL A 144 3.02 -18.34 9.97
C VAL A 144 2.56 -19.44 8.99
N THR A 145 1.41 -20.02 9.24
CA THR A 145 0.79 -20.98 8.34
C THR A 145 -0.34 -20.31 7.57
N GLY A 146 -0.26 -20.34 6.25
CA GLY A 146 -1.28 -19.78 5.36
C GLY A 146 -1.45 -20.64 4.12
N LYS A 147 -2.66 -20.68 3.59
CA LYS A 147 -2.95 -21.26 2.28
C LYS A 147 -2.97 -20.14 1.26
N ILE A 148 -2.22 -20.29 0.15
CA ILE A 148 -2.26 -19.33 -0.95
C ILE A 148 -3.18 -19.84 -2.04
N THR A 149 -4.10 -18.98 -2.50
CA THR A 149 -4.95 -19.22 -3.69
C THR A 149 -4.70 -18.11 -4.71
N ILE A 150 -5.02 -18.40 -5.97
CA ILE A 150 -5.00 -17.38 -7.03
C ILE A 150 -6.46 -17.11 -7.39
N GLU A 151 -6.85 -15.85 -7.29
CA GLU A 151 -8.22 -15.41 -7.52
C GLU A 151 -8.25 -14.27 -8.55
N THR A 152 -9.35 -14.21 -9.29
CA THR A 152 -9.63 -13.07 -10.17
C THR A 152 -10.73 -12.24 -9.54
N LEU A 153 -10.40 -11.02 -9.15
CA LEU A 153 -11.37 -10.07 -8.59
C LEU A 153 -11.97 -9.20 -9.70
N LYS A 154 -13.22 -8.82 -9.51
CA LYS A 154 -13.81 -7.68 -10.19
C LYS A 154 -13.38 -6.40 -9.47
N GLU A 155 -13.38 -5.30 -10.20
CA GLU A 155 -13.22 -3.97 -9.61
C GLU A 155 -14.23 -3.75 -8.48
N LYS A 156 -13.76 -3.14 -7.39
CA LYS A 156 -14.60 -2.83 -6.22
C LYS A 156 -14.35 -1.40 -5.77
N THR A 157 -15.41 -0.70 -5.47
CA THR A 157 -15.31 0.60 -4.79
C THR A 157 -15.08 0.39 -3.30
N MET A 158 -14.12 1.12 -2.74
CA MET A 158 -13.86 1.20 -1.30
C MET A 158 -14.07 2.62 -0.80
N VAL A 159 -14.77 2.78 0.32
CA VAL A 159 -14.72 4.00 1.11
C VAL A 159 -13.80 3.83 2.29
N TYR A 160 -13.05 4.88 2.65
CA TYR A 160 -12.00 4.77 3.66
C TYR A 160 -11.85 6.01 4.53
N VAL A 161 -11.24 5.82 5.69
CA VAL A 161 -10.57 6.84 6.49
C VAL A 161 -9.08 6.64 6.43
N ARG A 162 -8.28 7.72 6.35
CA ARG A 162 -6.82 7.64 6.22
C ARG A 162 -6.12 8.05 7.51
N HIS A 163 -5.20 7.21 7.95
CA HIS A 163 -4.18 7.53 8.93
C HIS A 163 -2.88 7.91 8.23
N THR A 164 -2.15 8.87 8.81
CA THR A 164 -0.77 9.17 8.42
C THR A 164 0.07 9.25 9.68
N GLY A 165 1.08 8.40 9.78
CA GLY A 165 1.94 8.28 10.96
C GLY A 165 2.56 6.89 11.08
N THR A 166 3.17 6.61 12.22
CA THR A 166 3.77 5.29 12.50
C THR A 166 2.70 4.22 12.72
N TYR A 167 3.08 2.95 12.60
CA TYR A 167 2.18 1.84 12.95
C TYR A 167 1.78 1.84 14.43
N GLU A 168 2.64 2.37 15.32
CA GLU A 168 2.30 2.56 16.73
C GLU A 168 1.17 3.57 16.92
N THR A 169 1.21 4.69 16.19
CA THR A 169 0.12 5.69 16.22
C THR A 169 -1.15 5.16 15.57
N LEU A 170 -1.03 4.40 14.48
CA LEU A 170 -2.15 3.71 13.85
C LEU A 170 -2.86 2.77 14.85
N ALA A 171 -2.09 1.95 15.57
CA ALA A 171 -2.66 1.02 16.56
C ALA A 171 -3.44 1.75 17.67
N LYS A 172 -2.92 2.91 18.13
CA LYS A 172 -3.60 3.74 19.15
C LYS A 172 -4.88 4.39 18.63
N GLU A 173 -4.91 4.77 17.35
CA GLU A 173 -6.05 5.46 16.72
C GLU A 173 -7.03 4.50 16.04
N TYR A 174 -6.69 3.23 15.90
CA TYR A 174 -7.43 2.24 15.12
C TYR A 174 -8.92 2.19 15.49
N ALA A 175 -9.24 2.11 16.77
CA ALA A 175 -10.62 2.06 17.23
C ALA A 175 -11.43 3.30 16.82
N ASN A 176 -10.85 4.49 16.95
CA ASN A 176 -11.49 5.75 16.56
C ASN A 176 -11.68 5.84 15.04
N LEU A 177 -10.71 5.35 14.26
CA LEU A 177 -10.78 5.33 12.80
C LEU A 177 -11.88 4.38 12.32
N ILE A 178 -11.95 3.19 12.89
CA ILE A 178 -13.00 2.21 12.58
C ILE A 178 -14.38 2.74 12.98
N GLU A 179 -14.51 3.32 14.16
CA GLU A 179 -15.78 3.95 14.59
C GLU A 179 -16.21 5.05 13.61
N THR A 180 -15.28 5.92 13.21
CA THR A 180 -15.54 6.98 12.25
C THR A 180 -16.00 6.40 10.91
N LEU A 181 -15.30 5.39 10.39
CA LEU A 181 -15.66 4.70 9.15
C LEU A 181 -17.08 4.17 9.20
N PHE A 182 -17.42 3.38 10.23
CA PHE A 182 -18.72 2.75 10.35
C PHE A 182 -19.85 3.75 10.59
N VAL A 183 -19.64 4.79 11.40
CA VAL A 183 -20.65 5.85 11.63
C VAL A 183 -21.01 6.57 10.34
N HIS A 184 -20.00 6.92 9.52
CA HIS A 184 -20.24 7.62 8.25
C HIS A 184 -20.80 6.70 7.18
N ALA A 185 -20.31 5.46 7.07
CA ALA A 185 -20.86 4.47 6.17
C ALA A 185 -22.34 4.12 6.48
N ALA A 186 -22.69 3.97 7.77
CA ALA A 186 -24.07 3.72 8.19
C ALA A 186 -25.01 4.90 7.85
N ARG A 187 -24.57 6.14 8.05
CA ARG A 187 -25.34 7.34 7.68
C ARG A 187 -25.63 7.40 6.18
N GLN A 188 -24.74 6.88 5.36
CA GLN A 188 -24.89 6.83 3.90
C GLN A 188 -25.56 5.52 3.43
N GLN A 189 -25.96 4.63 4.35
CA GLN A 189 -26.57 3.32 4.04
C GLN A 189 -25.66 2.43 3.16
N LEU A 190 -24.34 2.50 3.39
CA LEU A 190 -23.35 1.71 2.64
C LEU A 190 -23.07 0.34 3.27
N LEU A 191 -23.62 0.07 4.47
CA LEU A 191 -23.44 -1.19 5.17
C LEU A 191 -24.52 -2.20 4.72
N VAL A 192 -24.07 -3.28 4.09
CA VAL A 192 -24.91 -4.40 3.64
C VAL A 192 -24.34 -5.67 4.25
N GLU A 193 -25.13 -6.36 5.07
CA GLU A 193 -24.69 -7.55 5.79
C GLU A 193 -24.17 -8.63 4.82
N GLY A 194 -22.97 -9.13 5.07
CA GLY A 194 -22.35 -10.18 4.28
C GLY A 194 -21.72 -9.72 2.95
N GLU A 195 -21.88 -8.46 2.54
CA GLU A 195 -21.37 -7.96 1.26
C GLU A 195 -20.16 -7.03 1.41
N ASN A 196 -20.04 -6.32 2.52
CA ASN A 196 -18.90 -5.44 2.76
C ASN A 196 -17.66 -6.23 3.21
N TRP A 197 -16.52 -5.97 2.60
CA TRP A 197 -15.22 -6.36 3.13
C TRP A 197 -14.67 -5.23 3.98
N ILE A 198 -14.16 -5.53 5.15
CA ILE A 198 -13.38 -4.60 5.97
C ILE A 198 -11.92 -4.83 5.60
N LEU A 199 -11.22 -3.78 5.20
CA LEU A 199 -9.87 -3.92 4.66
C LEU A 199 -8.95 -2.74 5.01
N ALA A 200 -7.65 -3.00 4.91
CA ALA A 200 -6.60 -2.01 5.03
C ALA A 200 -5.71 -1.99 3.79
N ILE A 201 -5.44 -0.80 3.24
CA ILE A 201 -4.43 -0.56 2.22
C ILE A 201 -3.25 0.14 2.89
N TYR A 202 -2.06 -0.43 2.73
CA TYR A 202 -0.79 0.17 3.13
C TYR A 202 -0.15 0.79 1.89
N HIS A 203 -0.08 2.13 1.86
CA HIS A 203 0.41 2.86 0.69
C HIS A 203 1.93 2.92 0.61
N ASP A 204 2.59 2.84 1.76
CA ASP A 204 4.04 3.01 1.89
C ASP A 204 4.70 1.70 2.36
N ASN A 205 5.88 1.40 1.81
CA ASN A 205 6.64 0.23 2.24
C ASN A 205 7.48 0.60 3.48
N PRO A 206 7.32 -0.11 4.61
CA PRO A 206 8.07 0.17 5.84
C PRO A 206 9.59 0.06 5.69
N GLU A 207 10.08 -0.71 4.73
CA GLU A 207 11.53 -0.85 4.49
C GLU A 207 12.16 0.41 3.87
N PHE A 208 11.37 1.29 3.23
CA PHE A 208 11.90 2.35 2.37
C PHE A 208 11.36 3.75 2.66
N GLY A 209 10.29 3.85 3.47
CA GLY A 209 9.63 5.12 3.80
C GLY A 209 10.09 5.71 5.13
N GLN A 210 9.73 6.97 5.38
CA GLN A 210 9.86 7.57 6.71
C GLN A 210 8.66 7.16 7.55
N GLU A 211 8.88 6.44 8.64
CA GLU A 211 7.80 5.90 9.50
C GLU A 211 6.74 6.93 9.92
N THR A 212 7.16 8.18 10.13
CA THR A 212 6.25 9.27 10.54
C THR A 212 5.28 9.71 9.44
N GLN A 213 5.47 9.24 8.20
CA GLN A 213 4.68 9.62 7.03
C GLN A 213 3.96 8.43 6.39
N PHE A 214 3.97 7.25 7.02
CA PHE A 214 3.25 6.09 6.49
C PHE A 214 1.76 6.35 6.42
N ARG A 215 1.18 6.04 5.27
CA ARG A 215 -0.25 6.22 5.00
C ARG A 215 -0.92 4.85 5.01
N THR A 216 -1.97 4.75 5.81
CA THR A 216 -2.82 3.56 5.86
C THR A 216 -4.27 3.97 5.66
N SER A 217 -4.95 3.36 4.71
CA SER A 217 -6.38 3.54 4.51
C SER A 217 -7.14 2.37 5.09
N LEU A 218 -7.93 2.62 6.13
CA LEU A 218 -8.87 1.64 6.69
C LEU A 218 -10.24 1.88 6.06
N GLY A 219 -10.85 0.87 5.50
CA GLY A 219 -12.09 1.06 4.77
C GLY A 219 -12.96 -0.17 4.66
N LEU A 220 -14.03 0.01 3.91
CA LEU A 220 -14.95 -1.07 3.56
C LEU A 220 -15.32 -0.99 2.09
N THR A 221 -15.53 -2.15 1.47
CA THR A 221 -16.05 -2.20 0.09
C THR A 221 -17.52 -1.79 0.08
N VAL A 222 -17.90 -1.08 -0.99
CA VAL A 222 -19.28 -0.67 -1.21
C VAL A 222 -19.90 -1.55 -2.29
N PRO A 223 -21.03 -2.22 -2.02
CA PRO A 223 -21.74 -3.00 -3.03
C PRO A 223 -22.13 -2.17 -4.26
N GLU A 224 -22.16 -2.82 -5.43
CA GLU A 224 -22.57 -2.17 -6.67
C GLU A 224 -23.97 -1.55 -6.57
N GLY A 225 -24.14 -0.38 -7.16
CA GLY A 225 -25.42 0.34 -7.22
C GLY A 225 -25.71 1.27 -6.04
N LEU A 226 -24.88 1.27 -4.99
CA LEU A 226 -25.02 2.24 -3.90
C LEU A 226 -24.32 3.55 -4.24
N SER A 227 -24.99 4.67 -3.90
CA SER A 227 -24.44 6.01 -4.13
C SER A 227 -23.60 6.48 -2.93
N ILE A 228 -22.36 6.83 -3.20
CA ILE A 228 -21.44 7.37 -2.19
C ILE A 228 -21.53 8.90 -2.26
N GLN A 229 -21.87 9.52 -1.14
CA GLN A 229 -21.92 10.98 -1.00
C GLN A 229 -20.59 11.50 -0.43
N GLU A 230 -20.15 12.64 -0.95
CA GLU A 230 -19.00 13.34 -0.36
C GLU A 230 -19.42 14.04 0.94
N ASP A 231 -19.19 13.39 2.08
CA ASP A 231 -19.51 13.94 3.41
C ASP A 231 -18.32 14.66 4.08
N GLY A 232 -17.19 14.75 3.39
CA GLY A 232 -15.98 15.41 3.91
C GLY A 232 -15.14 14.56 4.84
N VAL A 233 -15.55 13.33 5.15
CA VAL A 233 -14.83 12.41 6.07
C VAL A 233 -14.33 11.17 5.34
N LEU A 234 -15.20 10.51 4.57
CA LEU A 234 -14.80 9.32 3.82
C LEU A 234 -14.11 9.70 2.52
N GLY A 235 -12.94 9.12 2.28
CA GLY A 235 -12.33 9.03 0.97
C GLY A 235 -12.95 7.91 0.16
N LYS A 236 -12.72 7.93 -1.17
CA LYS A 236 -13.15 6.89 -2.11
C LYS A 236 -11.95 6.46 -2.95
N VAL A 237 -11.78 5.17 -3.15
CA VAL A 237 -10.78 4.58 -4.05
C VAL A 237 -11.38 3.37 -4.74
N GLU A 238 -10.94 3.12 -5.98
CA GLU A 238 -11.30 1.90 -6.71
C GLU A 238 -10.18 0.87 -6.52
N LEU A 239 -10.55 -0.32 -6.02
CA LEU A 239 -9.69 -1.50 -5.98
C LEU A 239 -9.74 -2.13 -7.36
N GLU A 240 -8.63 -2.11 -8.06
CA GLU A 240 -8.56 -2.61 -9.43
C GLU A 240 -8.94 -4.09 -9.52
N GLY A 241 -9.73 -4.44 -10.51
CA GLY A 241 -9.98 -5.83 -10.88
C GLY A 241 -8.71 -6.51 -11.41
N GLY A 242 -8.73 -7.83 -11.49
CA GLY A 242 -7.62 -8.62 -12.03
C GLY A 242 -7.20 -9.78 -11.15
N MET A 243 -6.03 -10.34 -11.44
CA MET A 243 -5.52 -11.52 -10.74
C MET A 243 -4.80 -11.13 -9.45
N TYR A 244 -5.10 -11.87 -8.39
CA TYR A 244 -4.51 -11.70 -7.07
C TYR A 244 -4.03 -13.05 -6.51
N ALA A 245 -2.87 -13.04 -5.87
CA ALA A 245 -2.50 -14.07 -4.92
C ALA A 245 -3.14 -13.72 -3.57
N VAL A 246 -3.90 -14.64 -3.02
CA VAL A 246 -4.62 -14.46 -1.76
C VAL A 246 -4.06 -15.40 -0.72
N GLY A 247 -3.39 -14.85 0.27
CA GLY A 247 -2.89 -15.61 1.41
C GLY A 247 -3.89 -15.59 2.55
N HIS A 248 -4.38 -16.78 2.94
CA HIS A 248 -5.34 -16.97 4.03
C HIS A 248 -4.58 -17.28 5.31
N PHE A 249 -4.63 -16.39 6.30
CA PHE A 249 -3.85 -16.50 7.52
C PHE A 249 -4.71 -16.42 8.78
N GLN A 250 -4.20 -17.05 9.84
CA GLN A 250 -4.67 -16.88 11.22
C GLN A 250 -3.50 -16.33 12.02
N LEU A 251 -3.57 -15.06 12.43
CA LEU A 251 -2.44 -14.31 12.96
C LEU A 251 -2.70 -13.74 14.35
N GLN A 252 -1.64 -13.70 15.15
CA GLN A 252 -1.54 -12.77 16.27
C GLN A 252 -1.08 -11.39 15.74
N PRO A 253 -1.32 -10.29 16.48
CA PRO A 253 -0.95 -8.95 16.03
C PRO A 253 0.52 -8.77 15.62
N GLU A 254 1.43 -9.53 16.25
CA GLU A 254 2.88 -9.46 15.98
C GLU A 254 3.31 -10.19 14.71
N GLN A 255 2.44 -11.03 14.14
CA GLN A 255 2.75 -11.93 13.03
C GLN A 255 2.42 -11.36 11.64
N TYR A 256 1.84 -10.17 11.56
CA TYR A 256 1.47 -9.58 10.27
C TYR A 256 2.67 -9.37 9.35
N GLY A 257 3.81 -8.88 9.91
CA GLY A 257 5.05 -8.72 9.16
C GLY A 257 5.55 -10.03 8.55
N ASP A 258 5.48 -11.13 9.32
CA ASP A 258 5.90 -12.46 8.85
C ASP A 258 4.98 -12.97 7.72
N ALA A 259 3.67 -12.71 7.80
CA ALA A 259 2.72 -13.08 6.75
C ALA A 259 2.99 -12.31 5.44
N TRP A 260 3.26 -11.02 5.51
CA TRP A 260 3.67 -10.22 4.36
C TRP A 260 5.01 -10.69 3.77
N ASN A 261 6.01 -10.98 4.62
CA ASN A 261 7.29 -11.53 4.19
C ASN A 261 7.11 -12.90 3.51
N TYR A 262 6.26 -13.77 4.06
CA TYR A 262 5.92 -15.04 3.42
C TYR A 262 5.35 -14.85 2.02
N MET A 263 4.40 -13.92 1.82
CA MET A 263 3.81 -13.62 0.51
C MET A 263 4.85 -13.17 -0.51
N TYR A 264 5.74 -12.24 -0.14
CA TYR A 264 6.66 -11.62 -1.08
C TYR A 264 7.98 -12.38 -1.24
N GLN A 265 8.56 -12.88 -0.15
CA GLN A 265 9.90 -13.47 -0.18
C GLN A 265 9.87 -14.98 -0.47
N GLU A 266 8.88 -15.69 0.06
CA GLU A 266 8.81 -17.14 -0.13
C GLU A 266 7.88 -17.54 -1.28
N TRP A 267 6.62 -17.10 -1.25
CA TRP A 267 5.66 -17.55 -2.25
C TRP A 267 5.89 -16.89 -3.61
N LEU A 268 5.93 -15.56 -3.68
CA LEU A 268 5.98 -14.84 -4.94
C LEU A 268 7.23 -15.19 -5.76
N THR A 269 8.39 -15.30 -5.12
CA THR A 269 9.68 -15.63 -5.77
C THR A 269 9.68 -17.02 -6.41
N ASN A 270 8.81 -17.95 -5.97
CA ASN A 270 8.72 -19.31 -6.45
C ASN A 270 7.43 -19.59 -7.25
N SER A 271 6.58 -18.57 -7.47
CA SER A 271 5.22 -18.75 -7.99
C SER A 271 5.12 -18.73 -9.51
N GLY A 272 6.09 -18.16 -10.22
CA GLY A 272 5.97 -17.87 -11.66
C GLY A 272 5.14 -16.63 -11.98
N TYR A 273 4.83 -15.82 -10.98
CA TYR A 273 4.13 -14.54 -11.10
C TYR A 273 5.02 -13.38 -10.69
N VAL A 274 4.67 -12.18 -11.14
CA VAL A 274 5.25 -10.90 -10.69
C VAL A 274 4.14 -10.00 -10.17
N PRO A 275 4.44 -9.11 -9.22
CA PRO A 275 3.44 -8.18 -8.71
C PRO A 275 3.03 -7.18 -9.79
N ARG A 276 1.73 -6.97 -9.93
CA ARG A 276 1.13 -5.96 -10.79
C ARG A 276 1.17 -4.59 -10.12
N ASN A 277 1.14 -3.53 -10.90
CA ASN A 277 1.12 -2.15 -10.41
C ASN A 277 -0.27 -1.77 -9.87
N SER A 278 -0.64 -2.31 -8.72
CA SER A 278 -1.87 -2.03 -8.00
C SER A 278 -1.63 -2.19 -6.49
N TYR A 279 -2.55 -1.68 -5.65
CA TYR A 279 -2.39 -1.78 -4.21
C TYR A 279 -2.56 -3.20 -3.70
N PRO A 280 -1.63 -3.72 -2.89
CA PRO A 280 -1.89 -4.87 -2.04
C PRO A 280 -2.71 -4.41 -0.83
N PHE A 281 -3.55 -5.32 -0.30
CA PHE A 281 -4.41 -4.99 0.82
C PHE A 281 -4.72 -6.22 1.69
N GLU A 282 -5.08 -5.96 2.94
CA GLU A 282 -5.56 -6.95 3.89
C GLU A 282 -7.08 -6.90 3.97
N VAL A 283 -7.73 -8.06 4.03
CA VAL A 283 -9.18 -8.18 4.32
C VAL A 283 -9.36 -8.90 5.63
N TYR A 284 -10.03 -8.29 6.58
CA TYR A 284 -10.30 -8.86 7.90
C TYR A 284 -11.58 -9.68 7.85
N ARG A 285 -11.50 -10.95 8.21
CA ARG A 285 -12.60 -11.92 8.12
C ARG A 285 -13.35 -12.10 9.44
N ASN A 286 -12.73 -11.75 10.55
CA ASN A 286 -13.33 -11.79 11.87
C ASN A 286 -13.01 -10.54 12.69
N ASN A 287 -13.70 -10.38 13.82
CA ASN A 287 -13.27 -9.48 14.87
C ASN A 287 -12.49 -10.30 15.91
N PRO A 288 -11.18 -10.02 16.12
CA PRO A 288 -10.36 -10.79 17.05
C PRO A 288 -10.86 -10.74 18.50
N ASN A 289 -11.67 -9.74 18.86
CA ASN A 289 -12.28 -9.66 20.19
C ASN A 289 -13.41 -10.68 20.41
N ASP A 290 -13.91 -11.30 19.34
CA ASP A 290 -14.99 -12.30 19.42
C ASP A 290 -14.46 -13.71 19.73
N ASN A 291 -13.13 -13.90 19.84
CA ASN A 291 -12.52 -15.16 20.24
C ASN A 291 -11.53 -15.00 21.39
N GLU A 292 -11.47 -16.00 22.28
CA GLU A 292 -10.65 -15.97 23.49
C GLU A 292 -9.14 -15.86 23.22
N LYS A 293 -8.69 -16.26 22.06
CA LYS A 293 -7.26 -16.25 21.67
C LYS A 293 -6.86 -14.97 20.92
N HIS A 294 -7.81 -14.08 20.67
CA HIS A 294 -7.61 -12.85 19.89
C HIS A 294 -6.92 -13.09 18.51
N ILE A 295 -7.21 -14.24 17.89
CA ILE A 295 -6.67 -14.58 16.57
C ILE A 295 -7.41 -13.78 15.49
N CYS A 296 -6.65 -13.08 14.65
CA CYS A 296 -7.13 -12.41 13.47
C CYS A 296 -7.17 -13.40 12.30
N GLU A 297 -8.33 -13.57 11.68
CA GLU A 297 -8.45 -14.21 10.38
C GLU A 297 -8.33 -13.14 9.32
N VAL A 298 -7.26 -13.20 8.54
CA VAL A 298 -6.93 -12.16 7.55
C VAL A 298 -6.53 -12.77 6.23
N ASP A 299 -7.06 -12.21 5.15
CA ASP A 299 -6.63 -12.52 3.80
C ASP A 299 -5.76 -11.37 3.27
N ILE A 300 -4.54 -11.71 2.85
CA ILE A 300 -3.60 -10.76 2.23
C ILE A 300 -3.70 -10.91 0.71
N TYR A 301 -4.13 -9.85 0.05
CA TYR A 301 -4.28 -9.76 -1.40
C TYR A 301 -3.07 -9.08 -2.02
N VAL A 302 -2.29 -9.82 -2.80
CA VAL A 302 -1.18 -9.29 -3.59
C VAL A 302 -1.58 -9.32 -5.06
N PRO A 303 -1.70 -8.15 -5.74
CA PRO A 303 -2.01 -8.12 -7.16
C PRO A 303 -0.86 -8.71 -7.97
N ILE A 304 -1.16 -9.65 -8.88
CA ILE A 304 -0.17 -10.40 -9.65
C ILE A 304 -0.50 -10.45 -11.13
N GLU A 305 0.53 -10.72 -11.94
CA GLU A 305 0.42 -11.09 -13.34
C GLU A 305 1.42 -12.19 -13.69
N PRO A 306 1.16 -13.07 -14.68
CA PRO A 306 2.09 -14.10 -15.09
C PRO A 306 3.40 -13.51 -15.61
N ILE A 307 4.53 -14.16 -15.34
CA ILE A 307 5.80 -13.83 -16.00
C ILE A 307 5.66 -14.20 -17.48
N LEU A 308 5.78 -13.21 -18.36
CA LEU A 308 5.87 -13.41 -19.80
C LEU A 308 7.36 -13.61 -20.15
N PHE A 309 7.70 -14.81 -20.65
CA PHE A 309 9.03 -15.17 -21.12
C PHE A 309 9.25 -14.79 -22.57
#